data_1b9600039b5578fc6a321046f2bb9e41
#
_entry.id   1b9600039b5578fc6a321046f2bb9e41
#
_cell.length_a   1.000
_cell.length_b   1.000
_cell.length_c   1.000
_cell.angle_alpha   90.00
_cell.angle_beta   90.00
_cell.angle_gamma   90.00
#
_symmetry.space_group_name_H-M   'P 1'
#
loop_
_entity.id
_entity.type
_entity.pdbx_description
1 polymer ?
#
loop_
_entity_poly.entity_id
_entity_poly.type
_entity_poly.pdbx_seq_one_letter_code
_entity_poly.pdbx_strand_id
1 'polypeptide(L)'
;LTHNIYFFKEVSFEKRKFCKDMSFYIVKKQNGNTMVECYESNPIKDDYTLLWDEIKKYKDDSKASSIFISNTMRRIIESYLNFVCTNNDVWSVLSDFDTESDDYIAVYSLLTEINDSSHCIISNTNQYYQRLSAINRSVLYTAFENVFSKIGESHYKFMMNR
;
A
#
# COMPACT_ATOMS: atom_id res chain seq x y z
N LEU A 1 -3.24 -16.88 24.99
CA LEU A 1 -2.88 -15.46 24.91
C LEU A 1 -1.42 -15.35 24.48
N THR A 2 -1.12 -14.54 23.47
CA THR A 2 0.25 -14.32 23.01
C THR A 2 0.46 -12.86 22.64
N HIS A 3 1.66 -12.34 22.90
CA HIS A 3 2.14 -11.06 22.38
C HIS A 3 3.02 -11.25 21.14
N ASN A 4 3.33 -12.50 20.77
CA ASN A 4 4.16 -12.81 19.62
C ASN A 4 3.29 -12.90 18.36
N ILE A 5 3.40 -11.91 17.48
CA ILE A 5 2.63 -11.84 16.23
C ILE A 5 2.99 -12.98 15.26
N TYR A 6 4.23 -13.45 15.26
CA TYR A 6 4.65 -14.56 14.40
C TYR A 6 4.01 -15.86 14.85
N PHE A 7 4.02 -16.13 16.15
CA PHE A 7 3.34 -17.29 16.72
C PHE A 7 1.83 -17.23 16.44
N PHE A 8 1.22 -16.05 16.61
CA PHE A 8 -0.19 -15.84 16.28
C PHE A 8 -0.47 -16.15 14.80
N LYS A 9 0.34 -15.62 13.87
CA LYS A 9 0.21 -15.90 12.43
C LYS A 9 0.33 -17.40 12.13
N GLU A 10 1.33 -18.07 12.70
CA GLU A 10 1.55 -19.49 12.49
C GLU A 10 0.37 -20.35 12.95
N VAL A 11 -0.17 -20.05 14.13
CA VAL A 11 -1.31 -20.79 14.69
C VAL A 11 -2.62 -20.49 13.97
N SER A 12 -2.81 -19.27 13.43
CA SER A 12 -4.08 -18.83 12.84
C SER A 12 -4.15 -18.98 11.32
N PHE A 13 -3.00 -19.08 10.63
CA PHE A 13 -2.95 -18.97 9.17
C PHE A 13 -3.54 -20.19 8.45
N GLU A 14 -3.15 -21.39 8.84
CA GLU A 14 -3.62 -22.60 8.17
C GLU A 14 -5.08 -22.95 8.48
N LYS A 15 -5.61 -22.45 9.58
CA LYS A 15 -6.93 -22.84 10.07
C LYS A 15 -8.09 -22.00 9.51
N ARG A 16 -7.83 -20.99 8.70
CA ARG A 16 -8.87 -20.20 8.03
C ARG A 16 -9.84 -21.04 7.18
N LYS A 17 -9.37 -22.15 6.62
CA LYS A 17 -10.20 -23.06 5.81
C LYS A 17 -10.92 -24.14 6.61
N PHE A 18 -10.48 -24.44 7.83
CA PHE A 18 -10.86 -25.67 8.51
C PHE A 18 -11.50 -25.51 9.90
N CYS A 19 -11.43 -24.32 10.50
CA CYS A 19 -12.02 -24.10 11.81
C CYS A 19 -13.11 -23.01 11.73
N LYS A 20 -14.35 -23.43 11.50
CA LYS A 20 -15.52 -22.55 11.61
C LYS A 20 -15.76 -22.08 13.06
N ASP A 21 -15.11 -22.74 14.03
CA ASP A 21 -15.33 -22.55 15.46
C ASP A 21 -14.20 -21.77 16.14
N MET A 22 -13.40 -20.99 15.37
CA MET A 22 -12.37 -20.13 15.93
C MET A 22 -12.89 -18.72 16.20
N SER A 23 -12.78 -18.29 17.43
CA SER A 23 -12.99 -16.90 17.84
C SER A 23 -11.66 -16.21 18.07
N PHE A 24 -11.55 -14.96 17.62
CA PHE A 24 -10.35 -14.15 17.77
C PHE A 24 -10.62 -13.05 18.80
N TYR A 25 -9.69 -12.89 19.75
CA TYR A 25 -9.80 -11.87 20.79
C TYR A 25 -8.56 -10.97 20.78
N ILE A 26 -8.77 -9.66 20.79
CA ILE A 26 -7.72 -8.69 21.05
C ILE A 26 -7.90 -8.14 22.44
N VAL A 27 -6.85 -8.24 23.26
CA VAL A 27 -6.79 -7.66 24.60
C VAL A 27 -6.00 -6.37 24.53
N LYS A 28 -6.64 -5.26 24.86
CA LYS A 28 -6.05 -3.92 24.86
C LYS A 28 -6.09 -3.32 26.25
N LYS A 29 -5.08 -2.52 26.59
CA LYS A 29 -5.11 -1.68 27.78
C LYS A 29 -5.36 -0.24 27.36
N GLN A 30 -6.47 0.34 27.83
CA GLN A 30 -6.84 1.71 27.52
C GLN A 30 -7.27 2.42 28.79
N ASN A 31 -6.64 3.57 29.10
CA ASN A 31 -6.95 4.38 30.28
C ASN A 31 -6.91 3.58 31.62
N GLY A 32 -5.93 2.65 31.75
CA GLY A 32 -5.79 1.80 32.94
C GLY A 32 -6.71 0.58 32.98
N ASN A 33 -7.71 0.49 32.13
CA ASN A 33 -8.65 -0.64 32.06
C ASN A 33 -8.24 -1.63 30.97
N THR A 34 -8.53 -2.90 31.21
CA THR A 34 -8.36 -3.98 30.22
C THR A 34 -9.65 -4.13 29.44
N MET A 35 -9.55 -4.01 28.12
CA MET A 35 -10.66 -4.25 27.20
C MET A 35 -10.38 -5.52 26.39
N VAL A 36 -11.43 -6.30 26.16
CA VAL A 36 -11.38 -7.50 25.32
C VAL A 36 -12.36 -7.31 24.17
N GLU A 37 -11.85 -7.34 22.96
CA GLU A 37 -12.66 -7.26 21.73
C GLU A 37 -12.71 -8.63 21.07
N CYS A 38 -13.90 -9.10 20.72
CA CYS A 38 -14.11 -10.37 20.02
C CYS A 38 -14.32 -10.10 18.52
N TYR A 39 -13.73 -10.95 17.68
CA TYR A 39 -13.81 -10.84 16.21
C TYR A 39 -14.21 -12.19 15.61
N GLU A 40 -15.11 -12.19 14.65
CA GLU A 40 -15.53 -13.38 13.89
C GLU A 40 -14.44 -13.83 12.87
N SER A 41 -13.61 -12.91 12.44
CA SER A 41 -12.49 -13.18 11.53
C SER A 41 -11.19 -12.68 12.12
N ASN A 42 -10.05 -13.19 11.62
CA ASN A 42 -8.73 -12.75 12.09
C ASN A 42 -8.56 -11.23 11.92
N PRO A 43 -8.50 -10.46 13.02
CA PRO A 43 -8.41 -9.00 12.97
C PRO A 43 -7.01 -8.50 12.61
N ILE A 44 -6.00 -9.38 12.65
CA ILE A 44 -4.63 -9.02 12.32
C ILE A 44 -4.44 -9.20 10.83
N LYS A 45 -4.35 -8.08 10.13
CA LYS A 45 -4.00 -8.02 8.71
C LYS A 45 -2.48 -7.94 8.59
N ASP A 46 -1.97 -8.45 7.47
CA ASP A 46 -0.58 -8.17 7.10
C ASP A 46 -0.42 -6.71 6.67
N ASP A 47 0.81 -6.20 6.76
CA ASP A 47 1.11 -4.80 6.46
C ASP A 47 0.74 -4.43 5.02
N TYR A 48 0.89 -5.35 4.08
CA TYR A 48 0.53 -5.14 2.69
C TYR A 48 -0.98 -4.94 2.50
N THR A 49 -1.79 -5.78 3.14
CA THR A 49 -3.26 -5.61 3.13
C THR A 49 -3.68 -4.28 3.77
N LEU A 50 -3.00 -3.86 4.84
CA LEU A 50 -3.28 -2.57 5.49
C LEU A 50 -3.00 -1.40 4.57
N LEU A 51 -1.91 -1.42 3.79
CA LEU A 51 -1.62 -0.37 2.81
C LEU A 51 -2.73 -0.24 1.75
N TRP A 52 -3.27 -1.36 1.26
CA TRP A 52 -4.40 -1.34 0.32
C TRP A 52 -5.69 -0.79 0.95
N ASP A 53 -5.96 -1.14 2.19
CA ASP A 53 -7.10 -0.58 2.91
C ASP A 53 -6.96 0.93 3.12
N GLU A 54 -5.76 1.43 3.37
CA GLU A 54 -5.48 2.86 3.46
C GLU A 54 -5.73 3.58 2.12
N ILE A 55 -5.23 3.04 1.01
CA ILE A 55 -5.45 3.63 -0.31
C ILE A 55 -6.94 3.72 -0.63
N LYS A 56 -7.73 2.71 -0.29
CA LYS A 56 -9.19 2.75 -0.47
C LYS A 56 -9.84 3.84 0.36
N LYS A 57 -9.44 3.99 1.63
CA LYS A 57 -9.94 5.07 2.50
C LYS A 57 -9.58 6.46 1.97
N TYR A 58 -8.35 6.64 1.50
CA TYR A 58 -7.89 7.93 0.96
C TYR A 58 -8.61 8.32 -0.33
N LYS A 59 -9.16 7.37 -1.07
CA LYS A 59 -9.96 7.66 -2.27
C LYS A 59 -11.20 8.49 -1.92
N ASP A 60 -11.83 8.19 -0.79
CA ASP A 60 -13.06 8.83 -0.32
C ASP A 60 -12.80 10.00 0.65
N ASP A 61 -11.59 10.10 1.23
CA ASP A 61 -11.21 11.15 2.17
C ASP A 61 -10.70 12.40 1.46
N SER A 62 -11.52 13.44 1.40
CA SER A 62 -11.14 14.72 0.79
C SER A 62 -9.96 15.44 1.46
N LYS A 63 -9.62 15.08 2.70
CA LYS A 63 -8.53 15.70 3.47
C LYS A 63 -7.19 14.97 3.35
N ALA A 64 -7.18 13.77 2.76
CA ALA A 64 -5.94 13.02 2.60
C ALA A 64 -4.93 13.77 1.72
N SER A 65 -3.70 13.89 2.20
CA SER A 65 -2.62 14.54 1.47
C SER A 65 -2.16 13.69 0.29
N SER A 66 -1.93 14.31 -0.86
CA SER A 66 -1.33 13.65 -2.04
C SER A 66 0.02 12.99 -1.72
N ILE A 67 0.79 13.56 -0.79
CA ILE A 67 2.07 13.00 -0.34
C ILE A 67 1.86 11.66 0.36
N PHE A 68 0.89 11.56 1.29
CA PHE A 68 0.61 10.31 1.98
C PHE A 68 0.07 9.24 1.02
N ILE A 69 -0.80 9.63 0.10
CA ILE A 69 -1.33 8.76 -0.94
C ILE A 69 -0.19 8.19 -1.78
N SER A 70 0.68 9.06 -2.31
CA SER A 70 1.83 8.67 -3.12
C SER A 70 2.78 7.73 -2.38
N ASN A 71 3.13 8.04 -1.13
CA ASN A 71 3.98 7.19 -0.29
C ASN A 71 3.37 5.80 -0.05
N THR A 72 2.07 5.73 0.20
CA THR A 72 1.37 4.46 0.40
C THR A 72 1.34 3.64 -0.89
N MET A 73 1.03 4.28 -2.04
CA MET A 73 1.04 3.64 -3.36
C MET A 73 2.42 3.07 -3.70
N ARG A 74 3.48 3.85 -3.47
CA ARG A 74 4.85 3.40 -3.68
C ARG A 74 5.19 2.16 -2.86
N ARG A 75 4.90 2.16 -1.55
CA ARG A 75 5.15 1.00 -0.68
C ARG A 75 4.40 -0.24 -1.14
N ILE A 76 3.21 -0.08 -1.71
CA ILE A 76 2.46 -1.18 -2.31
C ILE A 76 3.20 -1.72 -3.54
N ILE A 77 3.66 -0.85 -4.45
CA ILE A 77 4.40 -1.25 -5.66
C ILE A 77 5.69 -1.98 -5.26
N GLU A 78 6.50 -1.40 -4.36
CA GLU A 78 7.73 -2.02 -3.84
C GLU A 78 7.48 -3.41 -3.26
N SER A 79 6.47 -3.52 -2.38
CA SER A 79 6.14 -4.80 -1.74
C SER A 79 5.69 -5.83 -2.77
N TYR A 80 4.92 -5.42 -3.77
CA TYR A 80 4.47 -6.29 -4.84
C TYR A 80 5.63 -6.80 -5.70
N LEU A 81 6.51 -5.90 -6.15
CA LEU A 81 7.67 -6.25 -6.97
C LEU A 81 8.62 -7.19 -6.22
N ASN A 82 8.88 -6.92 -4.94
CA ASN A 82 9.69 -7.78 -4.09
C ASN A 82 9.07 -9.17 -3.92
N PHE A 83 7.75 -9.25 -3.82
CA PHE A 83 7.04 -10.51 -3.67
C PHE A 83 7.04 -11.35 -4.95
N VAL A 84 6.81 -10.72 -6.12
CA VAL A 84 6.69 -11.43 -7.39
C VAL A 84 8.05 -11.79 -7.98
N CYS A 85 9.15 -11.23 -7.44
CA CYS A 85 10.53 -11.47 -7.90
C CYS A 85 10.69 -11.29 -9.42
N THR A 86 9.95 -10.36 -10.01
CA THR A 86 10.01 -10.12 -11.45
C THR A 86 11.07 -9.07 -11.75
N ASN A 87 11.98 -9.42 -12.67
CA ASN A 87 12.86 -8.45 -13.33
C ASN A 87 12.09 -7.62 -14.38
N ASN A 88 10.78 -7.45 -14.21
CA ASN A 88 10.02 -6.62 -15.11
C ASN A 88 10.52 -5.20 -15.00
N ASP A 89 10.89 -4.66 -16.13
CA ASP A 89 11.26 -3.25 -16.22
C ASP A 89 10.02 -2.39 -15.99
N VAL A 90 9.78 -2.07 -14.71
CA VAL A 90 8.65 -1.23 -14.28
C VAL A 90 8.72 0.14 -14.97
N TRP A 91 9.93 0.58 -15.32
CA TRP A 91 10.15 1.85 -16.00
C TRP A 91 9.59 1.88 -17.42
N SER A 92 9.37 0.70 -18.05
CA SER A 92 8.74 0.62 -19.37
C SER A 92 7.33 1.21 -19.39
N VAL A 93 6.67 1.31 -18.24
CA VAL A 93 5.36 1.99 -18.12
C VAL A 93 5.45 3.44 -18.56
N LEU A 94 6.59 4.12 -18.33
CA LEU A 94 6.76 5.52 -18.70
C LEU A 94 6.79 5.76 -20.20
N SER A 95 7.16 4.76 -21.00
CA SER A 95 7.17 4.89 -22.47
C SER A 95 5.79 5.09 -23.10
N ASP A 96 4.72 4.81 -22.34
CA ASP A 96 3.35 4.94 -22.80
C ASP A 96 2.80 6.38 -22.63
N PHE A 97 3.59 7.27 -22.01
CA PHE A 97 3.15 8.63 -21.68
C PHE A 97 4.05 9.68 -22.34
N ASP A 98 3.44 10.80 -22.69
CA ASP A 98 4.18 12.01 -23.04
C ASP A 98 4.93 12.55 -21.82
N THR A 99 6.22 12.84 -21.96
CA THR A 99 7.10 13.32 -20.88
C THR A 99 6.64 14.64 -20.25
N GLU A 100 5.84 15.42 -20.94
CA GLU A 100 5.27 16.68 -20.45
C GLU A 100 3.92 16.51 -19.75
N SER A 101 3.34 15.29 -19.80
CA SER A 101 2.01 15.04 -19.23
C SER A 101 2.03 14.88 -17.70
N ASP A 102 0.94 15.28 -17.04
CA ASP A 102 0.74 15.07 -15.61
C ASP A 102 0.78 13.56 -15.25
N ASP A 103 0.30 12.70 -16.14
CA ASP A 103 0.34 11.25 -15.98
C ASP A 103 1.77 10.73 -15.94
N TYR A 104 2.65 11.20 -16.84
CA TYR A 104 4.07 10.88 -16.81
C TYR A 104 4.71 11.29 -15.48
N ILE A 105 4.48 12.54 -15.06
CA ILE A 105 5.02 13.08 -13.81
C ILE A 105 4.54 12.26 -12.62
N ALA A 106 3.28 11.87 -12.59
CA ALA A 106 2.71 11.07 -11.51
C ALA A 106 3.31 9.66 -11.46
N VAL A 107 3.38 8.94 -12.61
CA VAL A 107 4.00 7.61 -12.71
C VAL A 107 5.47 7.69 -12.34
N TYR A 108 6.21 8.65 -12.88
CA TYR A 108 7.62 8.88 -12.57
C TYR A 108 7.83 9.12 -11.08
N SER A 109 6.96 9.91 -10.44
CA SER A 109 7.00 10.17 -9.00
C SER A 109 6.78 8.91 -8.16
N LEU A 110 5.93 7.99 -8.61
CA LEU A 110 5.71 6.73 -7.91
C LEU A 110 6.89 5.76 -8.05
N LEU A 111 7.64 5.83 -9.16
CA LEU A 111 8.71 4.89 -9.46
C LEU A 111 10.10 5.36 -9.02
N THR A 112 10.39 6.67 -9.03
CA THR A 112 11.74 7.21 -8.77
C THR A 112 12.29 6.85 -7.41
N GLU A 113 11.46 6.81 -6.38
CA GLU A 113 11.93 6.51 -5.03
C GLU A 113 12.03 5.01 -4.73
N ILE A 114 11.55 4.13 -5.62
CA ILE A 114 11.71 2.67 -5.46
C ILE A 114 13.19 2.28 -5.54
N ASN A 115 13.97 2.96 -6.36
CA ASN A 115 15.40 2.68 -6.53
C ASN A 115 16.32 3.50 -5.62
N ASP A 116 15.80 4.52 -4.94
CA ASP A 116 16.62 5.49 -4.21
C ASP A 116 16.68 5.24 -2.70
N SER A 117 16.80 3.97 -2.32
CA SER A 117 16.94 3.59 -0.90
C SER A 117 18.23 4.11 -0.24
N SER A 118 19.05 4.92 -0.90
CA SER A 118 20.31 5.29 -0.28
C SER A 118 20.92 6.68 -0.54
N HIS A 119 20.55 7.48 -1.53
CA HIS A 119 21.48 8.59 -1.84
C HIS A 119 20.95 9.97 -2.24
N CYS A 120 19.69 10.31 -2.21
CA CYS A 120 19.29 11.66 -2.62
C CYS A 120 18.39 12.42 -1.65
N ILE A 121 18.84 12.57 -0.42
CA ILE A 121 18.02 13.12 0.66
C ILE A 121 18.03 14.67 0.73
N ILE A 122 18.92 15.39 0.07
CA ILE A 122 19.18 16.78 0.51
C ILE A 122 18.93 17.88 -0.53
N SER A 123 19.02 17.64 -1.83
CA SER A 123 19.01 18.78 -2.76
C SER A 123 17.74 19.04 -3.56
N ASN A 124 16.85 18.06 -3.75
CA ASN A 124 15.65 18.21 -4.58
C ASN A 124 14.31 17.94 -3.85
N THR A 125 14.33 17.64 -2.58
CA THR A 125 13.17 17.23 -1.79
C THR A 125 12.04 18.27 -1.77
N ASN A 126 12.37 19.55 -1.68
CA ASN A 126 11.36 20.61 -1.63
C ASN A 126 10.60 20.77 -2.96
N GLN A 127 11.28 20.65 -4.09
CA GLN A 127 10.61 20.74 -5.41
C GLN A 127 9.74 19.52 -5.69
N TYR A 128 10.19 18.34 -5.30
CA TYR A 128 9.43 17.11 -5.42
C TYR A 128 8.14 17.15 -4.60
N TYR A 129 8.21 17.49 -3.32
CA TYR A 129 7.03 17.61 -2.47
C TYR A 129 6.08 18.72 -2.92
N GLN A 130 6.61 19.83 -3.45
CA GLN A 130 5.78 20.90 -4.03
C GLN A 130 5.03 20.41 -5.27
N ARG A 131 5.68 19.65 -6.15
CA ARG A 131 5.04 19.07 -7.34
C ARG A 131 3.98 18.04 -6.95
N LEU A 132 4.31 17.09 -6.07
CA LEU A 132 3.35 16.10 -5.59
C LEU A 132 2.13 16.73 -4.90
N SER A 133 2.32 17.78 -4.11
CA SER A 133 1.21 18.47 -3.46
C SER A 133 0.29 19.19 -4.44
N ALA A 134 0.78 19.54 -5.62
CA ALA A 134 0.03 20.17 -6.70
C ALA A 134 -0.69 19.14 -7.61
N ILE A 135 -0.26 17.88 -7.63
CA ILE A 135 -0.88 16.84 -8.45
C ILE A 135 -2.27 16.51 -7.93
N ASN A 136 -3.24 16.50 -8.83
CA ASN A 136 -4.59 16.07 -8.50
C ASN A 136 -4.59 14.59 -8.10
N ARG A 137 -5.30 14.27 -7.03
CA ARG A 137 -5.40 12.89 -6.53
C ARG A 137 -5.90 11.90 -7.56
N SER A 138 -6.84 12.31 -8.43
CA SER A 138 -7.32 11.45 -9.52
C SER A 138 -6.18 11.00 -10.43
N VAL A 139 -5.23 11.89 -10.72
CA VAL A 139 -4.05 11.57 -11.54
C VAL A 139 -3.16 10.55 -10.85
N LEU A 140 -2.95 10.66 -9.52
CA LEU A 140 -2.20 9.66 -8.75
C LEU A 140 -2.85 8.27 -8.79
N TYR A 141 -4.18 8.18 -8.68
CA TYR A 141 -4.89 6.90 -8.77
C TYR A 141 -4.81 6.31 -10.18
N THR A 142 -4.94 7.14 -11.22
CA THR A 142 -4.75 6.71 -12.62
C THR A 142 -3.32 6.22 -12.86
N ALA A 143 -2.32 6.95 -12.37
CA ALA A 143 -0.92 6.54 -12.45
C ALA A 143 -0.67 5.19 -11.75
N PHE A 144 -1.23 5.01 -10.57
CA PHE A 144 -1.11 3.77 -9.81
C PHE A 144 -1.76 2.58 -10.54
N GLU A 145 -2.93 2.77 -11.13
CA GLU A 145 -3.61 1.78 -11.96
C GLU A 145 -2.78 1.44 -13.21
N ASN A 146 -2.24 2.44 -13.88
CA ASN A 146 -1.38 2.28 -15.07
C ASN A 146 -0.12 1.46 -14.75
N VAL A 147 0.53 1.71 -13.63
CA VAL A 147 1.65 0.88 -13.16
C VAL A 147 1.21 -0.57 -13.01
N PHE A 148 0.11 -0.81 -12.29
CA PHE A 148 -0.38 -2.17 -12.07
C PHE A 148 -0.91 -2.85 -13.33
N SER A 149 -1.39 -2.12 -14.33
CA SER A 149 -1.79 -2.69 -15.62
C SER A 149 -0.64 -3.44 -16.30
N LYS A 150 0.60 -3.02 -16.05
CA LYS A 150 1.82 -3.64 -16.61
C LYS A 150 2.38 -4.74 -15.70
N ILE A 151 2.36 -4.55 -14.40
CA ILE A 151 3.03 -5.46 -13.46
C ILE A 151 2.09 -6.51 -12.85
N GLY A 152 0.78 -6.25 -12.77
CA GLY A 152 -0.14 -7.17 -12.10
C GLY A 152 -1.59 -6.69 -12.06
N GLU A 153 -2.22 -6.50 -13.20
CA GLU A 153 -3.60 -6.01 -13.32
C GLU A 153 -4.61 -6.83 -12.52
N SER A 154 -4.53 -8.15 -12.59
CA SER A 154 -5.43 -9.05 -11.86
C SER A 154 -5.30 -8.88 -10.34
N HIS A 155 -4.08 -8.66 -9.85
CA HIS A 155 -3.82 -8.41 -8.45
C HIS A 155 -4.41 -7.07 -7.99
N TYR A 156 -4.22 -6.02 -8.78
CA TYR A 156 -4.82 -4.71 -8.52
C TYR A 156 -6.34 -4.80 -8.39
N LYS A 157 -6.99 -5.41 -9.39
CA LYS A 157 -8.46 -5.61 -9.38
C LYS A 157 -8.92 -6.40 -8.16
N PHE A 158 -8.21 -7.46 -7.80
CA PHE A 158 -8.52 -8.25 -6.61
C PHE A 158 -8.41 -7.42 -5.32
N MET A 159 -7.33 -6.65 -5.16
CA MET A 159 -7.09 -5.89 -3.94
C MET A 159 -8.01 -4.67 -3.81
N MET A 160 -8.36 -4.01 -4.92
CA MET A 160 -9.28 -2.86 -4.90
C MET A 160 -10.73 -3.28 -4.65
N ASN A 161 -11.15 -4.47 -5.08
CA ASN A 161 -12.54 -4.96 -4.95
C ASN A 161 -12.78 -5.81 -3.69
N ARG A 162 -11.73 -6.13 -2.95
CA ARG A 162 -11.80 -6.85 -1.69
C ARG A 162 -12.27 -5.90 -0.56
#